data_905e45948f5982b65162295778c2094a
#
_entry.id   905e45948f5982b65162295778c2094a
#
_cell.length_a   1.000
_cell.length_b   1.000
_cell.length_c   1.000
_cell.angle_alpha   90.00
_cell.angle_beta   90.00
_cell.angle_gamma   90.00
#
_symmetry.space_group_name_H-M   'P 1'
#
loop_
_entity.id
_entity.type
_entity.pdbx_description
1 polymer ?
#
loop_
_entity_poly.entity_id
_entity_poly.type
_entity_poly.pdbx_seq_one_letter_code
_entity_poly.pdbx_strand_id
1 'polypeptide(L)'
;MSTDIKSLGSFVWSIAELLRGDFKQSEYGKVILPFVVLRRLDCILEESKQNVLDMAASLPDDMDDEARDTLLSGAVGQDIRIYNLSRFTFASLKGQDAKDIHKNLLDYITKFSGNVRDIFLDKFLFTDQLKRLNDAGLLYQVFDKFTQIDLHPDAISNLEMGYLFEDL
;
A
#
# COMPACT_ATOMS: atom_id res chain seq x y z
N MET A 1 9.41 2.54 17.84
CA MET A 1 8.69 3.75 18.29
C MET A 1 7.26 3.68 17.79
N SER A 2 6.29 3.78 18.67
CA SER A 2 4.90 3.70 18.25
C SER A 2 4.43 5.00 17.59
N THR A 3 3.55 4.86 16.59
CA THR A 3 2.91 6.00 15.93
C THR A 3 1.63 6.35 16.71
N ASP A 4 1.42 7.60 17.07
CA ASP A 4 0.23 8.04 17.77
C ASP A 4 -0.73 8.80 16.83
N ILE A 5 -1.97 9.01 17.30
CA ILE A 5 -3.02 9.66 16.50
C ILE A 5 -2.64 11.09 16.13
N LYS A 6 -1.99 11.81 17.04
CA LYS A 6 -1.57 13.19 16.79
C LYS A 6 -0.52 13.27 15.68
N SER A 7 0.45 12.35 15.72
CA SER A 7 1.47 12.25 14.66
C SER A 7 0.83 11.90 13.32
N LEU A 8 -0.19 11.03 13.32
CA LEU A 8 -0.92 10.68 12.11
C LEU A 8 -1.68 11.87 11.54
N GLY A 9 -2.33 12.67 12.40
CA GLY A 9 -3.03 13.88 11.95
C GLY A 9 -2.09 14.87 11.30
N SER A 10 -0.94 15.09 11.90
CA SER A 10 0.11 15.96 11.31
C SER A 10 0.62 15.40 10.00
N PHE A 11 0.78 14.09 9.91
CA PHE A 11 1.22 13.41 8.69
C PHE A 11 0.21 13.61 7.57
N VAL A 12 -1.08 13.36 7.83
CA VAL A 12 -2.16 13.56 6.84
C VAL A 12 -2.17 15.01 6.36
N TRP A 13 -2.02 15.94 7.27
CA TRP A 13 -1.95 17.38 6.93
C TRP A 13 -0.79 17.67 5.98
N SER A 14 0.38 17.06 6.22
CA SER A 14 1.56 17.26 5.36
C SER A 14 1.33 16.75 3.93
N ILE A 15 0.56 15.67 3.77
CA ILE A 15 0.18 15.18 2.45
C ILE A 15 -0.78 16.15 1.78
N ALA A 16 -1.79 16.63 2.52
CA ALA A 16 -2.76 17.61 2.00
C ALA A 16 -2.05 18.86 1.47
N GLU A 17 -1.00 19.31 2.15
CA GLU A 17 -0.21 20.45 1.67
C GLU A 17 0.45 20.19 0.31
N LEU A 18 0.93 18.97 0.08
CA LEU A 18 1.50 18.59 -1.23
C LEU A 18 0.43 18.59 -2.33
N LEU A 19 -0.80 18.24 -2.00
CA LEU A 19 -1.90 18.14 -2.97
C LEU A 19 -2.54 19.49 -3.30
N ARG A 20 -2.32 20.49 -2.47
CA ARG A 20 -2.90 21.82 -2.63
C ARG A 20 -2.49 22.40 -3.99
N GLY A 21 -3.46 22.93 -4.72
CA GLY A 21 -3.24 23.54 -6.03
C GLY A 21 -3.50 22.60 -7.21
N ASP A 22 -3.21 21.31 -7.06
CA ASP A 22 -3.43 20.31 -8.10
C ASP A 22 -4.69 19.47 -7.85
N PHE A 23 -5.14 19.41 -6.60
CA PHE A 23 -6.32 18.65 -6.17
C PHE A 23 -7.22 19.55 -5.35
N LYS A 24 -8.54 19.34 -5.48
CA LYS A 24 -9.52 20.00 -4.61
C LYS A 24 -9.50 19.35 -3.23
N GLN A 25 -9.83 20.11 -2.21
CA GLN A 25 -9.89 19.60 -0.84
C GLN A 25 -10.80 18.36 -0.72
N SER A 26 -11.92 18.36 -1.45
CA SER A 26 -12.85 17.22 -1.47
C SER A 26 -12.24 15.96 -2.10
N GLU A 27 -11.11 16.08 -2.79
CA GLU A 27 -10.43 14.97 -3.45
C GLU A 27 -9.28 14.38 -2.62
N TYR A 28 -8.88 15.05 -1.56
CA TYR A 28 -7.71 14.61 -0.76
C TYR A 28 -7.89 13.21 -0.21
N GLY A 29 -9.06 12.90 0.34
CA GLY A 29 -9.33 11.56 0.88
C GLY A 29 -9.22 10.46 -0.15
N LYS A 30 -9.59 10.73 -1.40
CA LYS A 30 -9.51 9.76 -2.51
C LYS A 30 -8.07 9.38 -2.85
N VAL A 31 -7.11 10.24 -2.54
CA VAL A 31 -5.68 9.99 -2.73
C VAL A 31 -5.08 9.39 -1.46
N ILE A 32 -5.35 10.00 -0.31
CA ILE A 32 -4.70 9.66 0.95
C ILE A 32 -5.15 8.30 1.47
N LEU A 33 -6.45 8.00 1.43
CA LEU A 33 -6.99 6.75 1.98
C LEU A 33 -6.37 5.50 1.34
N PRO A 34 -6.30 5.38 0.00
CA PRO A 34 -5.65 4.21 -0.59
C PRO A 34 -4.18 4.08 -0.22
N PHE A 35 -3.44 5.17 -0.13
CA PHE A 35 -2.04 5.13 0.30
C PHE A 35 -1.89 4.67 1.75
N VAL A 36 -2.78 5.11 2.63
CA VAL A 36 -2.77 4.68 4.04
C VAL A 36 -2.99 3.17 4.12
N VAL A 37 -4.00 2.66 3.41
CA VAL A 37 -4.28 1.21 3.37
C VAL A 37 -3.10 0.45 2.78
N LEU A 38 -2.53 0.94 1.68
CA LEU A 38 -1.40 0.32 1.01
C LEU A 38 -0.18 0.24 1.93
N ARG A 39 0.15 1.34 2.61
CA ARG A 39 1.28 1.37 3.54
C ARG A 39 1.08 0.42 4.71
N ARG A 40 -0.13 0.38 5.28
CA ARG A 40 -0.42 -0.56 6.37
C ARG A 40 -0.25 -2.00 5.94
N LEU A 41 -0.74 -2.35 4.75
CA LEU A 41 -0.55 -3.70 4.20
C LEU A 41 0.93 -4.00 3.97
N ASP A 42 1.68 -3.05 3.43
CA ASP A 42 3.12 -3.21 3.25
C ASP A 42 3.83 -3.51 4.58
N CYS A 43 3.49 -2.76 5.63
CA CYS A 43 4.06 -2.98 6.96
C CYS A 43 3.72 -4.35 7.52
N ILE A 44 2.48 -4.82 7.31
CA ILE A 44 2.04 -6.14 7.77
C ILE A 44 2.76 -7.26 7.03
N LEU A 45 2.93 -7.11 5.71
CA LEU A 45 3.43 -8.17 4.83
C LEU A 45 4.95 -8.20 4.70
N GLU A 46 5.66 -7.19 5.17
CA GLU A 46 7.10 -7.06 4.96
C GLU A 46 7.88 -8.25 5.52
N GLU A 47 7.57 -8.70 6.72
CA GLU A 47 8.29 -9.78 7.39
C GLU A 47 8.19 -11.11 6.65
N SER A 48 7.06 -11.38 6.02
CA SER A 48 6.80 -12.64 5.32
C SER A 48 7.01 -12.56 3.81
N LYS A 49 7.41 -11.42 3.30
CA LYS A 49 7.52 -11.18 1.85
C LYS A 49 8.38 -12.24 1.15
N GLN A 50 9.56 -12.51 1.68
CA GLN A 50 10.47 -13.48 1.07
C GLN A 50 9.89 -14.90 1.11
N ASN A 51 9.22 -15.26 2.19
CA ASN A 51 8.58 -16.57 2.31
C ASN A 51 7.48 -16.75 1.26
N VAL A 52 6.71 -15.70 1.00
CA VAL A 52 5.66 -15.70 -0.03
C VAL A 52 6.28 -15.87 -1.42
N LEU A 53 7.32 -15.12 -1.72
CA LEU A 53 7.99 -15.20 -3.02
C LEU A 53 8.62 -16.57 -3.24
N ASP A 54 9.26 -17.12 -2.22
CA ASP A 54 9.86 -18.46 -2.28
C ASP A 54 8.79 -19.54 -2.50
N MET A 55 7.67 -19.43 -1.79
CA MET A 55 6.55 -20.35 -1.96
C MET A 55 6.01 -20.28 -3.39
N ALA A 56 5.77 -19.08 -3.91
CA ALA A 56 5.25 -18.87 -5.25
C ALA A 56 6.17 -19.50 -6.31
N ALA A 57 7.48 -19.35 -6.15
CA ALA A 57 8.47 -19.92 -7.07
C ALA A 57 8.46 -21.44 -7.07
N SER A 58 8.04 -22.07 -5.96
CA SER A 58 8.03 -23.52 -5.80
C SER A 58 6.75 -24.19 -6.30
N LEU A 59 5.67 -23.41 -6.55
CA LEU A 59 4.39 -23.98 -6.93
C LEU A 59 4.33 -24.27 -8.43
N PRO A 60 3.63 -25.37 -8.84
CA PRO A 60 3.43 -25.68 -10.25
C PRO A 60 2.60 -24.60 -10.96
N ASP A 61 2.91 -24.33 -12.23
CA ASP A 61 2.20 -23.33 -13.02
C ASP A 61 0.74 -23.69 -13.27
N ASP A 62 0.42 -25.00 -13.28
CA ASP A 62 -0.93 -25.50 -13.52
C ASP A 62 -1.74 -25.76 -12.24
N MET A 63 -1.24 -25.29 -11.11
CA MET A 63 -1.94 -25.42 -9.83
C MET A 63 -3.26 -24.65 -9.85
N ASP A 64 -4.30 -25.22 -9.24
CA ASP A 64 -5.60 -24.58 -9.05
C ASP A 64 -5.44 -23.25 -8.30
N ASP A 65 -6.15 -22.20 -8.76
CA ASP A 65 -6.02 -20.85 -8.19
C ASP A 65 -6.40 -20.82 -6.71
N GLU A 66 -7.46 -21.53 -6.32
CA GLU A 66 -7.89 -21.59 -4.92
C GLU A 66 -6.84 -22.24 -4.03
N ALA A 67 -6.25 -23.36 -4.49
CA ALA A 67 -5.19 -24.04 -3.77
C ALA A 67 -3.94 -23.15 -3.67
N ARG A 68 -3.61 -22.46 -4.74
CA ARG A 68 -2.49 -21.52 -4.78
C ARG A 68 -2.69 -20.38 -3.78
N ASP A 69 -3.87 -19.78 -3.76
CA ASP A 69 -4.20 -18.71 -2.83
C ASP A 69 -4.10 -19.18 -1.37
N THR A 70 -4.56 -20.38 -1.09
CA THR A 70 -4.48 -20.96 0.26
C THR A 70 -3.04 -21.11 0.73
N LEU A 71 -2.17 -21.63 -0.13
CA LEU A 71 -0.76 -21.83 0.21
C LEU A 71 -0.01 -20.51 0.37
N LEU A 72 -0.26 -19.55 -0.53
CA LEU A 72 0.40 -18.24 -0.47
C LEU A 72 -0.06 -17.44 0.75
N SER A 73 -1.35 -17.49 1.07
CA SER A 73 -1.87 -16.85 2.28
C SER A 73 -1.28 -17.49 3.54
N GLY A 74 -1.11 -18.81 3.54
CA GLY A 74 -0.50 -19.54 4.65
C GLY A 74 0.96 -19.15 4.89
N ALA A 75 1.67 -18.75 3.83
CA ALA A 75 3.06 -18.29 3.97
C ALA A 75 3.15 -16.93 4.68
N VAL A 76 2.08 -16.14 4.65
CA VAL A 76 2.00 -14.87 5.40
C VAL A 76 1.67 -15.12 6.87
N GLY A 77 0.66 -15.94 7.14
CA GLY A 77 0.20 -16.23 8.49
C GLY A 77 -1.18 -16.86 8.46
N GLN A 78 -1.55 -17.55 9.55
CA GLN A 78 -2.77 -18.39 9.59
C GLN A 78 -4.06 -17.60 9.43
N ASP A 79 -4.10 -16.37 9.93
CA ASP A 79 -5.32 -15.55 9.95
C ASP A 79 -5.34 -14.49 8.85
N ILE A 80 -4.29 -14.41 8.05
CA ILE A 80 -4.14 -13.39 7.01
C ILE A 80 -4.38 -14.03 5.65
N ARG A 81 -5.38 -13.53 4.91
CA ARG A 81 -5.72 -14.03 3.57
C ARG A 81 -5.29 -13.05 2.47
N ILE A 82 -4.20 -12.34 2.73
CA ILE A 82 -3.67 -11.30 1.84
C ILE A 82 -2.20 -11.62 1.59
N TYR A 83 -1.77 -11.53 0.35
CA TYR A 83 -0.37 -11.68 -0.01
C TYR A 83 -0.05 -10.76 -1.19
N ASN A 84 1.24 -10.55 -1.44
CA ASN A 84 1.72 -9.77 -2.58
C ASN A 84 2.87 -10.50 -3.25
N LEU A 85 2.82 -10.63 -4.57
CA LEU A 85 3.80 -11.35 -5.37
C LEU A 85 4.79 -10.44 -6.08
N SER A 86 4.72 -9.12 -5.87
CA SER A 86 5.68 -8.20 -6.44
C SER A 86 7.04 -8.37 -5.77
N ARG A 87 8.11 -8.13 -6.52
CA ARG A 87 9.46 -8.07 -5.94
C ARG A 87 9.66 -6.83 -5.04
N PHE A 88 8.73 -5.88 -5.08
CA PHE A 88 8.85 -4.62 -4.36
C PHE A 88 8.18 -4.65 -3.00
N THR A 89 8.77 -3.89 -2.08
CA THR A 89 8.16 -3.38 -0.85
C THR A 89 8.29 -1.85 -0.90
N PHE A 90 7.70 -1.13 0.03
CA PHE A 90 7.91 0.34 0.09
C PHE A 90 9.39 0.67 0.24
N ALA A 91 10.11 -0.08 1.08
CA ALA A 91 11.54 0.15 1.28
C ALA A 91 12.33 -0.02 -0.02
N SER A 92 12.05 -1.08 -0.79
CA SER A 92 12.77 -1.32 -2.04
C SER A 92 12.33 -0.36 -3.15
N LEU A 93 11.05 0.05 -3.16
CA LEU A 93 10.56 1.07 -4.09
C LEU A 93 11.29 2.41 -3.89
N LYS A 94 11.52 2.77 -2.64
CA LYS A 94 12.24 4.00 -2.31
C LYS A 94 13.67 3.96 -2.85
N GLY A 95 14.27 2.79 -2.91
CA GLY A 95 15.63 2.60 -3.42
C GLY A 95 15.76 2.62 -4.94
N GLN A 96 14.63 2.64 -5.67
CA GLN A 96 14.63 2.68 -7.12
C GLN A 96 14.70 4.13 -7.63
N ASP A 97 14.93 4.27 -8.94
CA ASP A 97 14.95 5.58 -9.59
C ASP A 97 13.57 6.25 -9.47
N ALA A 98 13.54 7.51 -9.05
CA ALA A 98 12.29 8.25 -8.86
C ALA A 98 11.44 8.34 -10.13
N LYS A 99 12.06 8.36 -11.30
CA LYS A 99 11.34 8.40 -12.59
C LYS A 99 10.53 7.14 -12.86
N ASP A 100 10.88 6.02 -12.21
CA ASP A 100 10.22 4.74 -12.40
C ASP A 100 9.12 4.47 -11.36
N ILE A 101 8.86 5.42 -10.44
CA ILE A 101 7.94 5.16 -9.32
C ILE A 101 6.53 4.80 -9.79
N HIS A 102 6.01 5.43 -10.82
CA HIS A 102 4.67 5.13 -11.33
C HIS A 102 4.59 3.68 -11.83
N LYS A 103 5.52 3.30 -12.67
CA LYS A 103 5.60 1.94 -13.21
C LYS A 103 5.76 0.90 -12.09
N ASN A 104 6.66 1.17 -11.16
CA ASN A 104 6.98 0.22 -10.08
C ASN A 104 5.83 0.10 -9.06
N LEU A 105 5.13 1.19 -8.76
CA LEU A 105 3.94 1.13 -7.90
C LEU A 105 2.81 0.35 -8.56
N LEU A 106 2.60 0.51 -9.86
CA LEU A 106 1.60 -0.27 -10.58
C LEU A 106 1.93 -1.77 -10.51
N ASP A 107 3.20 -2.14 -10.68
CA ASP A 107 3.63 -3.53 -10.52
C ASP A 107 3.29 -4.05 -9.12
N TYR A 108 3.61 -3.26 -8.11
CA TYR A 108 3.35 -3.63 -6.72
C TYR A 108 1.86 -3.85 -6.44
N ILE A 109 1.02 -2.91 -6.86
CA ILE A 109 -0.43 -2.95 -6.59
C ILE A 109 -1.11 -4.09 -7.34
N THR A 110 -0.76 -4.31 -8.60
CA THR A 110 -1.40 -5.34 -9.42
C THR A 110 -1.05 -6.76 -9.01
N LYS A 111 -0.03 -6.94 -8.18
CA LYS A 111 0.42 -8.26 -7.72
C LYS A 111 -0.06 -8.64 -6.32
N PHE A 112 -0.95 -7.86 -5.74
CA PHE A 112 -1.68 -8.30 -4.55
C PHE A 112 -2.61 -9.45 -4.88
N SER A 113 -2.95 -10.25 -3.86
CA SER A 113 -4.02 -11.23 -3.95
C SER A 113 -5.29 -10.58 -4.49
N GLY A 114 -6.12 -11.35 -5.22
CA GLY A 114 -7.24 -10.80 -5.97
C GLY A 114 -8.21 -9.97 -5.15
N ASN A 115 -8.47 -10.40 -3.90
CA ASN A 115 -9.37 -9.68 -3.00
C ASN A 115 -8.91 -8.24 -2.74
N VAL A 116 -7.61 -8.03 -2.53
CA VAL A 116 -7.03 -6.70 -2.28
C VAL A 116 -6.85 -5.91 -3.58
N ARG A 117 -6.36 -6.59 -4.61
CA ARG A 117 -6.16 -5.95 -5.92
C ARG A 117 -7.44 -5.30 -6.42
N ASP A 118 -8.56 -6.01 -6.32
CA ASP A 118 -9.85 -5.50 -6.79
C ASP A 118 -10.30 -4.27 -5.98
N ILE A 119 -9.99 -4.21 -4.69
CA ILE A 119 -10.29 -3.03 -3.88
C ILE A 119 -9.54 -1.82 -4.41
N PHE A 120 -8.24 -1.94 -4.68
CA PHE A 120 -7.44 -0.82 -5.18
C PHE A 120 -7.85 -0.40 -6.58
N LEU A 121 -8.12 -1.36 -7.47
CA LEU A 121 -8.40 -1.05 -8.88
C LEU A 121 -9.86 -0.63 -9.10
N ASP A 122 -10.81 -1.30 -8.45
CA ASP A 122 -12.24 -1.11 -8.73
C ASP A 122 -12.94 -0.20 -7.71
N LYS A 123 -12.59 -0.28 -6.43
CA LYS A 123 -13.22 0.53 -5.39
C LYS A 123 -12.55 1.88 -5.22
N PHE A 124 -11.23 1.89 -5.08
CA PHE A 124 -10.47 3.13 -4.90
C PHE A 124 -10.13 3.83 -6.21
N LEU A 125 -10.22 3.14 -7.34
CA LEU A 125 -9.77 3.64 -8.65
C LEU A 125 -8.36 4.22 -8.55
N PHE A 126 -7.49 3.49 -7.86
CA PHE A 126 -6.19 4.00 -7.46
C PHE A 126 -5.26 4.22 -8.65
N THR A 127 -5.41 3.45 -9.71
CA THR A 127 -4.62 3.67 -10.94
C THR A 127 -4.83 5.06 -11.51
N ASP A 128 -6.07 5.57 -11.46
CA ASP A 128 -6.39 6.92 -11.93
C ASP A 128 -5.73 7.97 -11.04
N GLN A 129 -5.75 7.76 -9.72
CA GLN A 129 -5.11 8.67 -8.77
C GLN A 129 -3.60 8.69 -8.94
N LEU A 130 -2.99 7.53 -9.14
CA LEU A 130 -1.54 7.44 -9.38
C LEU A 130 -1.14 8.18 -10.66
N LYS A 131 -1.92 7.99 -11.73
CA LYS A 131 -1.67 8.68 -12.99
C LYS A 131 -1.74 10.20 -12.80
N ARG A 132 -2.78 10.67 -12.11
CA ARG A 132 -2.98 12.09 -11.85
C ARG A 132 -1.85 12.69 -11.03
N LEU A 133 -1.40 11.99 -9.99
CA LEU A 133 -0.25 12.41 -9.19
C LEU A 133 1.03 12.45 -10.04
N ASN A 134 1.23 11.43 -10.88
CA ASN A 134 2.40 11.37 -11.73
C ASN A 134 2.42 12.51 -12.74
N ASP A 135 1.28 12.81 -13.36
CA ASP A 135 1.15 13.91 -14.34
C ASP A 135 1.40 15.27 -13.67
N ALA A 136 1.06 15.42 -12.40
CA ALA A 136 1.30 16.65 -11.62
C ALA A 136 2.72 16.75 -11.06
N GLY A 137 3.54 15.70 -11.23
CA GLY A 137 4.90 15.65 -10.67
C GLY A 137 4.95 15.46 -9.16
N LEU A 138 3.88 14.91 -8.57
CA LEU A 138 3.74 14.76 -7.11
C LEU A 138 3.87 13.33 -6.62
N LEU A 139 3.85 12.33 -7.52
CA LEU A 139 3.72 10.94 -7.10
C LEU A 139 4.87 10.49 -6.19
N TYR A 140 6.12 10.75 -6.57
CA TYR A 140 7.25 10.33 -5.74
C TYR A 140 7.23 11.04 -4.39
N GLN A 141 6.91 12.32 -4.36
CA GLN A 141 6.87 13.10 -3.12
C GLN A 141 5.82 12.55 -2.15
N VAL A 142 4.63 12.23 -2.65
CA VAL A 142 3.56 11.65 -1.82
C VAL A 142 3.99 10.26 -1.34
N PHE A 143 4.47 9.42 -2.24
CA PHE A 143 4.97 8.08 -1.89
C PHE A 143 6.06 8.15 -0.82
N ASP A 144 7.04 9.04 -1.00
CA ASP A 144 8.17 9.16 -0.07
C ASP A 144 7.70 9.52 1.35
N LYS A 145 6.68 10.38 1.46
CA LYS A 145 6.09 10.70 2.76
C LYS A 145 5.60 9.44 3.47
N PHE A 146 4.93 8.54 2.74
CA PHE A 146 4.40 7.30 3.31
C PHE A 146 5.49 6.31 3.72
N THR A 147 6.68 6.39 3.13
CA THR A 147 7.81 5.54 3.57
C THR A 147 8.33 5.93 4.96
N GLN A 148 8.00 7.14 5.42
CA GLN A 148 8.50 7.68 6.68
C GLN A 148 7.59 7.39 7.87
N ILE A 149 6.44 6.77 7.65
CA ILE A 149 5.49 6.47 8.71
C ILE A 149 5.34 4.95 8.88
N ASP A 150 5.29 4.50 10.14
CA ASP A 150 5.06 3.10 10.47
C ASP A 150 3.58 2.90 10.77
N LEU A 151 2.91 2.13 9.93
CA LEU A 151 1.49 1.78 10.08
C LEU A 151 1.28 0.30 10.44
N HIS A 152 2.32 -0.38 10.94
CA HIS A 152 2.19 -1.74 11.42
C HIS A 152 1.20 -1.79 12.61
N PRO A 153 0.40 -2.87 12.76
CA PRO A 153 -0.53 -3.00 13.90
C PRO A 153 0.13 -2.86 15.28
N ASP A 154 1.43 -3.15 15.39
CA ASP A 154 2.17 -2.95 16.65
C ASP A 154 2.43 -1.48 16.94
N ALA A 155 2.48 -0.64 15.90
CA ALA A 155 2.71 0.80 16.04
C ALA A 155 1.38 1.57 16.18
N ILE A 156 0.33 1.10 15.52
CA ILE A 156 -0.99 1.73 15.53
C ILE A 156 -2.08 0.66 15.41
N SER A 157 -3.04 0.69 16.33
CA SER A 157 -4.12 -0.29 16.39
C SER A 157 -5.18 -0.06 15.31
N ASN A 158 -6.05 -1.06 15.11
CA ASN A 158 -7.19 -0.92 14.20
C ASN A 158 -8.14 0.19 14.65
N LEU A 159 -8.33 0.37 15.97
CA LEU A 159 -9.17 1.44 16.50
C LEU A 159 -8.59 2.81 16.15
N GLU A 160 -7.28 2.99 16.33
CA GLU A 160 -6.59 4.23 15.99
C GLU A 160 -6.64 4.51 14.48
N MET A 161 -6.53 3.47 13.65
CA MET A 161 -6.71 3.58 12.20
C MET A 161 -8.12 4.05 11.86
N GLY A 162 -9.12 3.56 12.59
CA GLY A 162 -10.51 3.99 12.41
C GLY A 162 -10.69 5.48 12.66
N TYR A 163 -10.07 6.01 13.71
CA TYR A 163 -10.11 7.45 14.00
C TYR A 163 -9.46 8.27 12.89
N LEU A 164 -8.35 7.78 12.34
CA LEU A 164 -7.69 8.44 11.22
C LEU A 164 -8.61 8.51 10.00
N PHE A 165 -9.31 7.41 9.69
CA PHE A 165 -10.21 7.35 8.54
C PHE A 165 -11.40 8.29 8.68
N GLU A 166 -11.89 8.55 9.89
CA GLU A 166 -12.98 9.51 10.11
C GLU A 166 -12.58 10.93 9.72
N ASP A 167 -11.30 11.26 9.79
CA ASP A 167 -10.78 12.59 9.44
C ASP A 167 -10.53 12.77 7.94
N LEU A 168 -10.63 11.69 7.18
CA LEU A 168 -10.45 11.70 5.73
C LEU A 168 -11.81 11.71 5.03
#